data_a53e5e85b11847d4f289b3f71019a4fd
#
_entry.id   a53e5e85b11847d4f289b3f71019a4fd
#
_cell.length_a   1.000
_cell.length_b   1.000
_cell.length_c   1.000
_cell.angle_alpha   90.00
_cell.angle_beta   90.00
_cell.angle_gamma   90.00
#
_symmetry.space_group_name_H-M   'P 1'
#
loop_
_entity.id
_entity.type
_entity.pdbx_description
1 polymer ?
#
loop_
_entity_poly.entity_id
_entity_poly.type
_entity_poly.pdbx_seq_one_letter_code
_entity_poly.pdbx_strand_id
1 'polypeptide(L)'
;MLQKSDTNVVAEVLRGQGEFYEFDHYPEGDVYDQETHSQYYYHSHREGEHGHFHTFLREKGMPKDCRPVPQSEADFMKTRDDKLSHLIAISMNRAGYPIHLFTTNRWITADNWYAADDVIRMLDRFEMDLAWPSWPVNIWVTSMLRLFRPQIVELVRKRDAAVANWRKKHPDVDAFEDRGCDITSDRKISVEAQIKRVDQALTTVAT
;
A
#
# COMPACT_ATOMS: atom_id res chain seq x y z
N MET A 1 3.17 5.02 21.65
CA MET A 1 1.85 4.77 22.28
C MET A 1 1.63 3.27 22.47
N LEU A 2 1.54 2.47 21.41
CA LEU A 2 1.25 1.03 21.47
C LEU A 2 2.23 0.22 22.36
N GLN A 3 3.53 0.45 22.29
CA GLN A 3 4.52 -0.20 23.17
C GLN A 3 4.29 0.04 24.66
N LYS A 4 3.73 1.20 25.04
CA LYS A 4 3.39 1.47 26.45
C LYS A 4 2.16 0.70 26.92
N SER A 5 1.38 0.17 26.00
CA SER A 5 0.17 -0.63 26.24
C SER A 5 0.42 -2.12 25.99
N ASP A 6 1.70 -2.52 25.89
CA ASP A 6 2.15 -3.90 25.61
C ASP A 6 1.46 -4.51 24.38
N THR A 7 1.32 -3.71 23.33
CA THR A 7 0.70 -4.10 22.06
C THR A 7 1.46 -3.53 20.86
N ASN A 8 1.12 -3.95 19.66
CA ASN A 8 1.68 -3.46 18.42
C ASN A 8 0.61 -3.32 17.32
N VAL A 9 0.98 -2.77 16.18
CA VAL A 9 0.06 -2.48 15.06
C VAL A 9 -0.64 -3.73 14.55
N VAL A 10 0.08 -4.85 14.45
CA VAL A 10 -0.50 -6.13 13.97
C VAL A 10 -1.49 -6.68 14.99
N ALA A 11 -1.13 -6.70 16.27
CA ALA A 11 -2.04 -7.13 17.34
C ALA A 11 -3.32 -6.27 17.39
N GLU A 12 -3.20 -4.96 17.13
CA GLU A 12 -4.34 -4.05 17.11
C GLU A 12 -5.27 -4.28 15.90
N VAL A 13 -4.73 -4.46 14.69
CA VAL A 13 -5.56 -4.70 13.50
C VAL A 13 -6.27 -6.05 13.54
N LEU A 14 -5.67 -7.04 14.22
CA LEU A 14 -6.25 -8.37 14.40
C LEU A 14 -7.14 -8.49 15.63
N ARG A 15 -7.20 -7.47 16.49
CA ARG A 15 -7.97 -7.52 17.74
C ARG A 15 -9.45 -7.73 17.47
N GLY A 16 -10.01 -8.80 18.02
CA GLY A 16 -11.43 -9.13 17.89
C GLY A 16 -11.84 -9.70 16.54
N GLN A 17 -10.88 -10.04 15.66
CA GLN A 17 -11.14 -10.57 14.33
C GLN A 17 -11.25 -12.12 14.29
N GLY A 18 -11.23 -12.81 15.43
CA GLY A 18 -11.25 -14.27 15.48
C GLY A 18 -9.90 -14.91 15.17
N GLU A 19 -9.93 -16.07 14.52
CA GLU A 19 -8.71 -16.76 14.07
C GLU A 19 -8.13 -16.08 12.84
N PHE A 20 -6.79 -16.09 12.74
CA PHE A 20 -6.07 -15.51 11.62
C PHE A 20 -5.79 -16.57 10.55
N TYR A 21 -6.41 -16.43 9.39
CA TYR A 21 -6.23 -17.31 8.23
C TYR A 21 -5.47 -16.63 7.12
N GLU A 22 -4.66 -17.40 6.41
CA GLU A 22 -4.00 -16.93 5.19
C GLU A 22 -5.04 -16.54 4.12
N PHE A 23 -4.75 -15.50 3.35
CA PHE A 23 -5.57 -14.90 2.30
C PHE A 23 -6.83 -14.13 2.76
N ASP A 24 -7.27 -14.28 4.01
CA ASP A 24 -8.36 -13.47 4.54
C ASP A 24 -7.91 -12.02 4.80
N HIS A 25 -8.82 -11.09 4.59
CA HIS A 25 -8.60 -9.67 4.88
C HIS A 25 -8.96 -9.31 6.31
N TYR A 26 -8.10 -8.53 6.95
CA TYR A 26 -8.31 -8.05 8.31
C TYR A 26 -8.23 -6.52 8.37
N PRO A 27 -9.22 -5.88 9.01
CA PRO A 27 -10.47 -6.48 9.47
C PRO A 27 -11.34 -6.95 8.29
N GLU A 28 -12.32 -7.83 8.56
CA GLU A 28 -13.28 -8.25 7.56
C GLU A 28 -13.98 -7.04 6.93
N GLY A 29 -14.07 -7.00 5.60
CA GLY A 29 -14.68 -5.91 4.84
C GLY A 29 -13.76 -4.70 4.61
N ASP A 30 -12.46 -4.81 4.93
CA ASP A 30 -11.45 -3.77 4.80
C ASP A 30 -11.75 -2.52 5.68
N VAL A 31 -10.77 -1.65 5.84
CA VAL A 31 -10.97 -0.32 6.46
C VAL A 31 -11.12 0.71 5.36
N TYR A 32 -12.27 1.36 5.29
CA TYR A 32 -12.57 2.39 4.32
C TYR A 32 -13.02 3.67 4.99
N ASP A 33 -12.29 4.76 4.72
CA ASP A 33 -12.63 6.09 5.17
C ASP A 33 -13.53 6.77 4.13
N GLN A 34 -14.77 7.08 4.51
CA GLN A 34 -15.76 7.67 3.61
C GLN A 34 -15.52 9.16 3.30
N GLU A 35 -14.69 9.85 4.08
CA GLU A 35 -14.38 11.27 3.87
C GLU A 35 -13.17 11.42 2.93
N THR A 36 -12.10 10.67 3.18
CA THR A 36 -10.86 10.73 2.39
C THR A 36 -10.84 9.77 1.21
N HIS A 37 -11.71 8.76 1.25
CA HIS A 37 -11.77 7.63 0.31
C HIS A 37 -10.49 6.78 0.28
N SER A 38 -9.73 6.81 1.36
CA SER A 38 -8.61 5.92 1.62
C SER A 38 -9.09 4.56 2.11
N GLN A 39 -8.36 3.50 1.75
CA GLN A 39 -8.70 2.14 2.14
C GLN A 39 -7.44 1.36 2.45
N TYR A 40 -7.52 0.42 3.40
CA TYR A 40 -6.49 -0.59 3.61
C TYR A 40 -7.09 -1.89 4.15
N TYR A 41 -6.32 -2.96 4.00
CA TYR A 41 -6.50 -4.21 4.72
C TYR A 41 -5.15 -4.80 5.10
N TYR A 42 -5.16 -5.76 6.02
CA TYR A 42 -4.03 -6.58 6.42
C TYR A 42 -4.32 -8.03 6.09
N HIS A 43 -3.36 -8.75 5.55
CA HIS A 43 -3.45 -10.19 5.31
C HIS A 43 -2.08 -10.88 5.29
N SER A 44 -2.07 -12.22 5.19
CA SER A 44 -0.86 -13.03 5.12
C SER A 44 -0.97 -14.06 4.01
N HIS A 45 0.09 -14.22 3.23
CA HIS A 45 0.25 -15.31 2.26
C HIS A 45 1.70 -15.42 1.74
N ARG A 46 2.63 -14.60 2.26
CA ARG A 46 4.02 -14.58 1.80
C ARG A 46 4.95 -15.15 2.84
N GLU A 47 5.95 -15.94 2.40
CA GLU A 47 7.00 -16.42 3.27
C GLU A 47 7.92 -15.27 3.74
N GLY A 48 8.48 -15.43 4.94
CA GLY A 48 9.46 -14.50 5.50
C GLY A 48 8.88 -13.26 6.20
N GLU A 49 7.56 -13.11 6.24
CA GLU A 49 6.84 -12.07 6.99
C GLU A 49 5.72 -12.67 7.86
N HIS A 50 5.11 -11.85 8.72
CA HIS A 50 3.88 -12.23 9.42
C HIS A 50 2.64 -11.96 8.56
N GLY A 51 2.70 -10.89 7.78
CA GLY A 51 1.67 -10.43 6.87
C GLY A 51 2.00 -9.01 6.42
N HIS A 52 1.11 -8.40 5.67
CA HIS A 52 1.32 -7.06 5.12
C HIS A 52 0.03 -6.26 5.00
N PHE A 53 0.15 -4.94 5.08
CA PHE A 53 -0.91 -4.01 4.76
C PHE A 53 -0.86 -3.72 3.25
N HIS A 54 -2.01 -3.72 2.59
CA HIS A 54 -2.21 -3.07 1.30
C HIS A 54 -2.96 -1.76 1.51
N THR A 55 -2.49 -0.69 0.85
CA THR A 55 -3.10 0.64 0.94
C THR A 55 -3.60 1.08 -0.43
N PHE A 56 -4.78 1.70 -0.45
CA PHE A 56 -5.47 2.10 -1.67
C PHE A 56 -6.09 3.48 -1.54
N LEU A 57 -6.31 4.11 -2.69
CA LEU A 57 -7.19 5.27 -2.79
C LEU A 57 -8.30 4.97 -3.80
N ARG A 58 -9.55 5.28 -3.44
CA ARG A 58 -10.69 5.15 -4.33
C ARG A 58 -10.91 6.40 -5.17
N GLU A 59 -11.61 6.27 -6.30
CA GLU A 59 -11.79 7.31 -7.31
C GLU A 59 -12.19 8.66 -6.74
N LYS A 60 -13.11 8.68 -5.77
CA LYS A 60 -13.59 9.93 -5.16
C LYS A 60 -12.52 10.69 -4.37
N GLY A 61 -11.49 10.00 -3.86
CA GLY A 61 -10.34 10.60 -3.17
C GLY A 61 -9.23 11.05 -4.12
N MET A 62 -9.23 10.58 -5.37
CA MET A 62 -8.18 10.87 -6.34
C MET A 62 -8.25 12.31 -6.85
N PRO A 63 -7.12 12.89 -7.30
CA PRO A 63 -7.15 14.10 -8.11
C PRO A 63 -8.05 13.90 -9.36
N LYS A 64 -8.87 14.90 -9.67
CA LYS A 64 -9.94 14.79 -10.70
C LYS A 64 -9.46 14.47 -12.11
N ASP A 65 -8.19 14.71 -12.41
CA ASP A 65 -7.55 14.49 -13.70
C ASP A 65 -6.80 13.15 -13.78
N CYS A 66 -6.70 12.38 -12.72
CA CYS A 66 -6.13 11.03 -12.76
C CYS A 66 -7.01 10.11 -13.61
N ARG A 67 -6.36 9.32 -14.45
CA ARG A 67 -7.05 8.34 -15.31
C ARG A 67 -6.30 7.01 -15.27
N PRO A 68 -7.02 5.88 -15.18
CA PRO A 68 -6.39 4.58 -15.29
C PRO A 68 -5.80 4.40 -16.70
N VAL A 69 -4.74 3.60 -16.79
CA VAL A 69 -4.14 3.21 -18.06
C VAL A 69 -5.13 2.28 -18.79
N PRO A 70 -5.59 2.60 -20.00
CA PRO A 70 -6.66 1.86 -20.67
C PRO A 70 -6.36 0.37 -20.87
N GLN A 71 -5.09 0.01 -21.11
CA GLN A 71 -4.66 -1.39 -21.31
C GLN A 71 -4.66 -2.21 -20.00
N SER A 72 -4.87 -1.57 -18.86
CA SER A 72 -4.96 -2.25 -17.57
C SER A 72 -6.38 -2.64 -17.16
N GLU A 73 -7.39 -2.32 -17.99
CA GLU A 73 -8.78 -2.62 -17.64
C GLU A 73 -9.17 -4.00 -18.14
N ALA A 74 -9.22 -4.99 -17.26
CA ALA A 74 -9.94 -6.23 -17.50
C ALA A 74 -11.46 -5.96 -17.58
N ASP A 75 -12.23 -6.84 -18.23
CA ASP A 75 -13.66 -6.61 -18.46
C ASP A 75 -14.45 -6.41 -17.16
N PHE A 76 -14.10 -7.14 -16.08
CA PHE A 76 -14.73 -6.96 -14.77
C PHE A 76 -14.41 -5.61 -14.11
N MET A 77 -13.27 -4.98 -14.44
CA MET A 77 -12.88 -3.68 -13.92
C MET A 77 -13.61 -2.53 -14.61
N LYS A 78 -14.04 -2.72 -15.87
CA LYS A 78 -14.82 -1.73 -16.62
C LYS A 78 -16.21 -1.52 -16.05
N THR A 79 -16.75 -2.52 -15.36
CA THR A 79 -18.10 -2.50 -14.75
C THR A 79 -18.11 -1.98 -13.32
N ARG A 80 -16.96 -1.68 -12.74
CA ARG A 80 -16.91 -1.13 -11.38
C ARG A 80 -17.34 0.33 -11.36
N ASP A 81 -18.32 0.61 -10.49
CA ASP A 81 -18.82 1.97 -10.25
C ASP A 81 -17.83 2.85 -9.48
N ASP A 82 -16.82 2.26 -8.85
CA ASP A 82 -15.82 2.96 -8.02
C ASP A 82 -14.43 2.37 -8.29
N LYS A 83 -13.58 3.15 -8.96
CA LYS A 83 -12.20 2.77 -9.28
C LYS A 83 -11.32 2.81 -8.05
N LEU A 84 -10.36 1.92 -8.02
CA LEU A 84 -9.43 1.71 -6.92
C LEU A 84 -8.00 1.72 -7.44
N SER A 85 -7.08 2.40 -6.76
CA SER A 85 -5.64 2.35 -7.05
C SER A 85 -4.87 1.83 -5.85
N HIS A 86 -4.07 0.79 -6.04
CA HIS A 86 -3.09 0.35 -5.05
C HIS A 86 -1.94 1.38 -4.97
N LEU A 87 -1.56 1.76 -3.75
CA LEU A 87 -0.50 2.75 -3.51
C LEU A 87 0.81 2.09 -3.13
N ILE A 88 0.80 1.33 -2.04
CA ILE A 88 1.96 0.61 -1.50
C ILE A 88 1.51 -0.51 -0.57
N ALA A 89 2.31 -1.57 -0.48
CA ALA A 89 2.18 -2.57 0.56
C ALA A 89 3.29 -2.43 1.61
N ILE A 90 2.97 -2.74 2.87
CA ILE A 90 3.87 -2.63 4.03
C ILE A 90 3.96 -3.99 4.70
N SER A 91 5.09 -4.65 4.52
CA SER A 91 5.40 -5.97 5.10
C SER A 91 5.74 -5.86 6.58
N MET A 92 5.17 -6.73 7.40
CA MET A 92 5.33 -6.75 8.86
C MET A 92 6.00 -8.03 9.32
N ASN A 93 6.87 -7.95 10.31
CA ASN A 93 7.40 -9.13 10.97
C ASN A 93 6.49 -9.59 12.13
N ARG A 94 6.81 -10.76 12.72
CA ARG A 94 6.06 -11.34 13.85
C ARG A 94 6.06 -10.49 15.13
N ALA A 95 7.01 -9.57 15.25
CA ALA A 95 7.05 -8.63 16.38
C ALA A 95 6.25 -7.34 16.13
N GLY A 96 5.55 -7.23 14.97
CA GLY A 96 4.75 -6.08 14.62
C GLY A 96 5.54 -4.87 14.12
N TYR A 97 6.77 -5.08 13.62
CA TYR A 97 7.59 -4.03 13.00
C TYR A 97 7.51 -4.10 11.48
N PRO A 98 7.41 -2.96 10.77
CA PRO A 98 7.49 -2.92 9.32
C PRO A 98 8.93 -3.20 8.86
N ILE A 99 9.07 -4.08 7.87
CA ILE A 99 10.36 -4.57 7.38
C ILE A 99 10.62 -4.28 5.91
N HIS A 100 9.56 -4.25 5.07
CA HIS A 100 9.65 -3.92 3.65
C HIS A 100 8.52 -3.00 3.21
N LEU A 101 8.77 -2.24 2.14
CA LEU A 101 7.75 -1.65 1.28
C LEU A 101 7.83 -2.33 -0.08
N PHE A 102 6.69 -2.61 -0.69
CA PHE A 102 6.67 -3.22 -2.02
C PHE A 102 5.42 -2.82 -2.82
N THR A 103 5.54 -2.93 -4.15
CA THR A 103 4.44 -2.76 -5.09
C THR A 103 4.13 -4.09 -5.78
N THR A 104 2.89 -4.29 -6.11
CA THR A 104 2.40 -5.51 -6.76
C THR A 104 1.97 -5.22 -8.19
N ASN A 105 1.84 -6.29 -8.98
CA ASN A 105 1.12 -6.23 -10.24
C ASN A 105 -0.39 -6.20 -9.99
N ARG A 106 -1.14 -5.72 -10.97
CA ARG A 106 -2.59 -5.51 -10.90
C ARG A 106 -3.38 -6.77 -10.55
N TRP A 107 -3.01 -7.93 -11.08
CA TRP A 107 -3.72 -9.19 -10.83
C TRP A 107 -3.76 -9.60 -9.35
N ILE A 108 -2.80 -9.13 -8.52
CA ILE A 108 -2.74 -9.44 -7.08
C ILE A 108 -3.83 -8.70 -6.32
N THR A 109 -4.01 -7.41 -6.60
CA THR A 109 -4.90 -6.53 -5.84
C THR A 109 -6.21 -6.23 -6.56
N ALA A 110 -6.34 -6.69 -7.83
CA ALA A 110 -7.50 -6.45 -8.68
C ALA A 110 -7.90 -4.95 -8.75
N ASP A 111 -6.91 -4.07 -8.71
CA ASP A 111 -7.09 -2.61 -8.76
C ASP A 111 -7.05 -2.08 -10.21
N ASN A 112 -7.36 -0.80 -10.40
CA ASN A 112 -7.14 -0.10 -11.64
C ASN A 112 -5.70 0.40 -11.69
N TRP A 113 -5.00 0.17 -12.81
CA TRP A 113 -3.63 0.63 -12.96
C TRP A 113 -3.58 2.10 -13.36
N TYR A 114 -2.93 2.90 -12.52
CA TYR A 114 -2.63 4.29 -12.81
C TYR A 114 -1.13 4.46 -13.03
N ALA A 115 -0.73 5.40 -13.90
CA ALA A 115 0.67 5.73 -14.11
C ALA A 115 1.34 6.22 -12.81
N ALA A 116 2.65 6.03 -12.70
CA ALA A 116 3.41 6.36 -11.50
C ALA A 116 3.16 7.80 -11.01
N ASP A 117 3.14 8.78 -11.92
CA ASP A 117 2.95 10.19 -11.54
C ASP A 117 1.56 10.46 -10.95
N ASP A 118 0.52 9.75 -11.42
CA ASP A 118 -0.82 9.84 -10.82
C ASP A 118 -0.85 9.19 -9.43
N VAL A 119 -0.26 8.00 -9.26
CA VAL A 119 -0.18 7.34 -7.94
C VAL A 119 0.62 8.19 -6.94
N ILE A 120 1.70 8.84 -7.37
CA ILE A 120 2.49 9.75 -6.53
C ILE A 120 1.64 10.92 -6.03
N ARG A 121 0.74 11.46 -6.85
CA ARG A 121 -0.21 12.51 -6.45
C ARG A 121 -1.28 11.99 -5.50
N MET A 122 -1.68 10.72 -5.66
CA MET A 122 -2.63 10.05 -4.77
C MET A 122 -2.06 9.82 -3.37
N LEU A 123 -0.73 9.59 -3.23
CA LEU A 123 -0.07 9.45 -1.93
C LEU A 123 -0.34 10.64 -1.00
N ASP A 124 -0.42 11.86 -1.55
CA ASP A 124 -0.65 13.08 -0.80
C ASP A 124 -2.12 13.24 -0.33
N ARG A 125 -3.02 12.38 -0.83
CA ARG A 125 -4.44 12.34 -0.48
C ARG A 125 -4.77 11.22 0.50
N PHE A 126 -3.87 10.25 0.66
CA PHE A 126 -4.11 9.13 1.57
C PHE A 126 -4.10 9.59 3.02
N GLU A 127 -5.23 9.40 3.69
CA GLU A 127 -5.40 9.70 5.11
C GLU A 127 -6.48 8.78 5.69
N MET A 128 -6.19 8.19 6.86
CA MET A 128 -7.12 7.37 7.61
C MET A 128 -7.33 8.00 8.98
N ASP A 129 -8.50 8.58 9.21
CA ASP A 129 -8.86 9.23 10.48
C ASP A 129 -10.18 8.65 11.03
N LEU A 130 -10.17 7.36 11.31
CA LEU A 130 -11.30 6.62 11.84
C LEU A 130 -10.98 6.06 13.23
N ALA A 131 -12.00 5.94 14.07
CA ALA A 131 -11.87 5.24 15.35
C ALA A 131 -11.76 3.72 15.15
N TRP A 132 -12.47 3.15 14.18
CA TRP A 132 -12.50 1.71 13.86
C TRP A 132 -11.49 1.34 12.76
N PRO A 133 -10.85 0.19 12.81
CA PRO A 133 -10.85 -0.82 13.87
C PRO A 133 -10.03 -0.38 15.09
N SER A 134 -9.05 0.48 14.90
CA SER A 134 -8.15 1.03 15.91
C SER A 134 -7.57 2.36 15.41
N TRP A 135 -7.91 3.46 16.06
CA TRP A 135 -7.38 4.78 15.70
C TRP A 135 -5.83 4.82 15.65
N PRO A 136 -5.08 4.19 16.61
CA PRO A 136 -3.63 4.09 16.50
C PRO A 136 -3.12 3.39 15.23
N VAL A 137 -3.82 2.35 14.75
CA VAL A 137 -3.45 1.67 13.49
C VAL A 137 -3.67 2.61 12.30
N ASN A 138 -4.80 3.27 12.23
CA ASN A 138 -5.18 4.18 11.15
C ASN A 138 -4.16 5.34 11.01
N ILE A 139 -3.83 5.99 12.12
CA ILE A 139 -2.80 7.04 12.15
C ILE A 139 -1.41 6.47 11.81
N TRP A 140 -1.10 5.25 12.23
CA TRP A 140 0.17 4.62 11.90
C TRP A 140 0.29 4.34 10.39
N VAL A 141 -0.74 3.80 9.74
CA VAL A 141 -0.73 3.55 8.29
C VAL A 141 -0.52 4.86 7.53
N THR A 142 -1.29 5.91 7.86
CA THR A 142 -1.12 7.25 7.29
C THR A 142 0.30 7.78 7.50
N SER A 143 0.83 7.65 8.72
CA SER A 143 2.19 8.12 9.06
C SER A 143 3.27 7.37 8.30
N MET A 144 3.09 6.07 8.04
CA MET A 144 4.03 5.27 7.24
C MET A 144 4.13 5.78 5.80
N LEU A 145 3.01 6.07 5.15
CA LEU A 145 3.03 6.63 3.80
C LEU A 145 3.72 7.99 3.75
N ARG A 146 3.47 8.85 4.75
CA ARG A 146 4.11 10.18 4.86
C ARG A 146 5.62 10.06 5.14
N LEU A 147 6.01 9.25 6.12
CA LEU A 147 7.40 9.06 6.55
C LEU A 147 8.29 8.49 5.43
N PHE A 148 7.76 7.52 4.68
CA PHE A 148 8.47 6.84 3.61
C PHE A 148 8.11 7.35 2.21
N ARG A 149 7.45 8.51 2.09
CA ARG A 149 7.03 9.07 0.80
C ARG A 149 8.13 9.09 -0.27
N PRO A 150 9.37 9.52 0.01
CA PRO A 150 10.43 9.50 -1.00
C PRO A 150 10.74 8.09 -1.53
N GLN A 151 10.78 7.09 -0.65
CA GLN A 151 11.03 5.70 -1.00
C GLN A 151 9.85 5.10 -1.78
N ILE A 152 8.61 5.44 -1.39
CA ILE A 152 7.41 5.00 -2.10
C ILE A 152 7.38 5.58 -3.52
N VAL A 153 7.71 6.86 -3.70
CA VAL A 153 7.85 7.49 -5.02
C VAL A 153 8.83 6.73 -5.92
N GLU A 154 9.98 6.35 -5.37
CA GLU A 154 10.98 5.54 -6.10
C GLU A 154 10.41 4.16 -6.49
N LEU A 155 9.72 3.49 -5.55
CA LEU A 155 9.14 2.17 -5.77
C LEU A 155 8.02 2.20 -6.81
N VAL A 156 7.14 3.19 -6.76
CA VAL A 156 6.05 3.36 -7.73
C VAL A 156 6.59 3.59 -9.15
N ARG A 157 7.67 4.35 -9.31
CA ARG A 157 8.34 4.53 -10.60
C ARG A 157 9.00 3.24 -11.10
N LYS A 158 9.65 2.48 -10.19
CA LYS A 158 10.22 1.16 -10.50
C LYS A 158 9.15 0.15 -10.89
N ARG A 159 7.97 0.21 -10.28
CA ARG A 159 6.80 -0.58 -10.62
C ARG A 159 6.44 -0.46 -12.11
N ASP A 160 6.28 0.76 -12.60
CA ASP A 160 5.94 1.01 -14.00
C ASP A 160 7.05 0.52 -14.95
N ALA A 161 8.31 0.76 -14.58
CA ALA A 161 9.45 0.28 -15.34
C ALA A 161 9.52 -1.26 -15.39
N ALA A 162 9.21 -1.94 -14.27
CA ALA A 162 9.18 -3.40 -14.20
C ALA A 162 8.12 -3.98 -15.14
N VAL A 163 6.89 -3.47 -15.10
CA VAL A 163 5.79 -3.90 -15.98
C VAL A 163 6.11 -3.60 -17.45
N ALA A 164 6.67 -2.43 -17.75
CA ALA A 164 7.09 -2.11 -19.11
C ALA A 164 8.19 -3.05 -19.65
N ASN A 165 9.14 -3.44 -18.78
CA ASN A 165 10.18 -4.40 -19.13
C ASN A 165 9.60 -5.82 -19.27
N TRP A 166 8.65 -6.20 -18.43
CA TRP A 166 7.96 -7.49 -18.52
C TRP A 166 7.22 -7.60 -19.86
N ARG A 167 6.44 -6.60 -20.23
CA ARG A 167 5.73 -6.54 -21.52
C ARG A 167 6.65 -6.69 -22.73
N LYS A 168 7.87 -6.11 -22.69
CA LYS A 168 8.86 -6.29 -23.76
C LYS A 168 9.39 -7.71 -23.88
N LYS A 169 9.53 -8.42 -22.75
CA LYS A 169 10.03 -9.81 -22.70
C LYS A 169 8.95 -10.82 -23.02
N HIS A 170 7.69 -10.49 -22.78
CA HIS A 170 6.51 -11.36 -22.93
C HIS A 170 5.44 -10.66 -23.76
N PRO A 171 5.67 -10.39 -25.06
CA PRO A 171 4.78 -9.58 -25.89
C PRO A 171 3.41 -10.23 -26.15
N ASP A 172 3.32 -11.56 -26.00
CA ASP A 172 2.13 -12.36 -26.29
C ASP A 172 1.19 -12.54 -25.08
N VAL A 173 1.54 -11.97 -23.92
CA VAL A 173 0.73 -12.03 -22.69
C VAL A 173 0.37 -10.64 -22.19
N ASP A 174 -0.78 -10.54 -21.54
CA ASP A 174 -1.13 -9.31 -20.83
C ASP A 174 -0.26 -9.19 -19.55
N ALA A 175 0.70 -8.26 -19.58
CA ALA A 175 1.63 -8.06 -18.48
C ALA A 175 0.94 -7.72 -17.14
N PHE A 176 -0.27 -7.21 -17.16
CA PHE A 176 -1.03 -6.87 -15.95
C PHE A 176 -1.73 -8.08 -15.32
N GLU A 177 -1.93 -9.17 -16.12
CA GLU A 177 -2.56 -10.41 -15.67
C GLU A 177 -1.58 -11.57 -15.55
N ASP A 178 -0.32 -11.38 -15.96
CA ASP A 178 0.68 -12.43 -15.93
C ASP A 178 1.13 -12.73 -14.49
N ARG A 179 0.84 -13.94 -14.04
CA ARG A 179 1.17 -14.42 -12.69
C ARG A 179 2.68 -14.63 -12.45
N GLY A 180 3.49 -14.64 -13.50
CA GLY A 180 4.94 -14.60 -13.40
C GLY A 180 5.50 -13.22 -12.99
N CYS A 181 4.68 -12.17 -13.08
CA CYS A 181 5.01 -10.82 -12.63
C CYS A 181 4.13 -10.47 -11.44
N ASP A 182 4.59 -10.74 -10.22
CA ASP A 182 3.85 -10.49 -8.98
C ASP A 182 4.34 -9.24 -8.23
N ILE A 183 5.55 -9.26 -7.70
CA ILE A 183 6.18 -8.11 -7.04
C ILE A 183 6.94 -7.29 -8.08
N THR A 184 6.51 -6.07 -8.27
CA THR A 184 7.06 -5.18 -9.30
C THR A 184 8.20 -4.30 -8.80
N SER A 185 8.23 -4.03 -7.50
CA SER A 185 9.36 -3.39 -6.82
C SER A 185 9.30 -3.65 -5.31
N ASP A 186 10.45 -3.69 -4.66
CA ASP A 186 10.53 -3.84 -3.21
C ASP A 186 11.73 -3.11 -2.60
N ARG A 187 11.67 -2.86 -1.29
CA ARG A 187 12.75 -2.23 -0.52
C ARG A 187 12.65 -2.59 0.95
N LYS A 188 13.76 -3.04 1.54
CA LYS A 188 13.90 -3.11 3.00
C LYS A 188 13.84 -1.73 3.63
N ILE A 189 13.15 -1.62 4.77
CA ILE A 189 13.03 -0.37 5.52
C ILE A 189 13.36 -0.57 7.00
N SER A 190 13.71 0.55 7.65
CA SER A 190 13.81 0.69 9.09
C SER A 190 13.21 2.04 9.49
N VAL A 191 12.19 2.03 10.32
CA VAL A 191 11.55 3.26 10.82
C VAL A 191 12.54 4.10 11.60
N GLU A 192 13.35 3.47 12.46
CA GLU A 192 14.37 4.18 13.24
C GLU A 192 15.39 4.90 12.35
N ALA A 193 15.91 4.21 11.33
CA ALA A 193 16.84 4.82 10.38
C ALA A 193 16.20 5.95 9.59
N GLN A 194 14.91 5.82 9.22
CA GLN A 194 14.21 6.86 8.48
C GLN A 194 13.95 8.09 9.36
N ILE A 195 13.56 7.91 10.62
CA ILE A 195 13.39 9.02 11.58
C ILE A 195 14.71 9.78 11.72
N LYS A 196 15.83 9.07 11.95
CA LYS A 196 17.16 9.71 12.04
C LYS A 196 17.51 10.55 10.79
N ARG A 197 17.16 10.08 9.59
CA ARG A 197 17.37 10.83 8.34
C ARG A 197 16.53 12.10 8.29
N VAL A 198 15.26 12.03 8.69
CA VAL A 198 14.38 13.20 8.74
C VAL A 198 14.90 14.23 9.73
N ASP A 199 15.29 13.81 10.94
CA ASP A 199 15.85 14.69 11.97
C ASP A 199 17.12 15.39 11.48
N GLN A 200 18.03 14.66 10.83
CA GLN A 200 19.25 15.24 10.24
C GLN A 200 18.90 16.27 9.15
N ALA A 201 17.94 15.97 8.26
CA ALA A 201 17.55 16.90 7.21
C ALA A 201 16.94 18.19 7.79
N LEU A 202 16.09 18.08 8.82
CA LEU A 202 15.49 19.23 9.49
C LEU A 202 16.56 20.11 10.17
N THR A 203 17.55 19.50 10.80
CA THR A 203 18.67 20.23 11.44
C THR A 203 19.51 21.00 10.40
N THR A 204 19.74 20.40 9.22
CA THR A 204 20.53 21.04 8.15
C THR A 204 19.82 22.23 7.49
N VAL A 205 18.47 22.22 7.46
CA VAL A 205 17.68 23.35 6.90
C VAL A 205 17.55 24.50 7.88
N ALA A 206 17.70 24.25 9.20
CA ALA A 206 17.58 25.26 10.25
C ALA A 206 18.89 26.05 10.49
N THR A 207 19.99 25.66 9.83
CA THR A 207 21.30 26.36 9.84
C THR A 207 21.53 27.11 8.55
#